data_334720aa4172549c385c159b563e7cc4
#
_entry.id   334720aa4172549c385c159b563e7cc4
#
_cell.length_a   1.000
_cell.length_b   1.000
_cell.length_c   1.000
_cell.angle_alpha   90.00
_cell.angle_beta   90.00
_cell.angle_gamma   90.00
#
_symmetry.space_group_name_H-M   'P 1'
#
loop_
_entity.id
_entity.type
_entity.pdbx_description
1 polymer ?
#
loop_
_entity_poly.entity_id
_entity_poly.type
_entity_poly.pdbx_seq_one_letter_code
_entity_poly.pdbx_strand_id
1 'polypeptide(L)'
;MAATAETLTPTMDAARVLVADDQSDVLEALRLLLKGERCEVETTRSPAGVAQALQRQSFDALLIDLNYTRDTTSGQEGLDLLKTIQAIDPGLPVIVMTAWGSVELAVEAMRRGARDFVQKPWE
;
A
#
# COMPACT_ATOMS: atom_id res chain seq x y z
N MET A 1 29.92 19.36 10.36
CA MET A 1 29.50 18.97 10.10
C MET A 1 28.55 18.87 9.88
N ALA A 2 28.34 19.34 9.79
CA ALA A 2 27.34 19.33 9.50
C ALA A 2 26.84 18.54 8.89
N ALA A 3 27.39 18.59 8.39
CA ALA A 3 27.07 17.66 7.59
C ALA A 3 26.62 16.53 8.22
N THR A 4 27.01 16.44 9.26
CA THR A 4 26.62 15.43 9.94
C THR A 4 25.22 15.27 10.02
N ALA A 5 24.65 16.27 10.23
CA ALA A 5 23.27 16.20 10.36
C ALA A 5 22.78 15.64 9.11
N GLU A 6 23.36 16.06 8.16
CA GLU A 6 22.93 15.67 6.98
C GLU A 6 23.14 14.30 6.71
N THR A 7 24.09 13.77 7.19
CA THR A 7 24.30 12.42 6.89
C THR A 7 23.28 11.54 7.51
N LEU A 8 22.69 11.98 8.53
CA LEU A 8 21.69 11.20 9.15
C LEU A 8 20.40 11.27 8.44
N THR A 9 20.25 12.32 7.77
CA THR A 9 19.02 12.61 7.13
C THR A 9 18.53 11.57 6.18
N PRO A 10 19.35 11.00 5.34
CA PRO A 10 18.83 10.04 4.38
C PRO A 10 18.07 8.90 5.01
N THR A 11 18.52 8.42 6.14
CA THR A 11 17.80 7.36 6.79
C THR A 11 16.49 7.84 7.35
N MET A 12 16.51 9.04 7.88
CA MET A 12 15.30 9.58 8.47
C MET A 12 14.30 9.98 7.42
N ASP A 13 14.79 10.27 6.23
CA ASP A 13 13.92 10.71 5.17
C ASP A 13 13.33 9.55 4.37
N ALA A 14 13.79 8.33 4.61
CA ALA A 14 13.26 7.21 3.85
C ALA A 14 11.81 6.96 4.26
N ALA A 15 10.92 6.99 3.28
CA ALA A 15 9.53 6.69 3.53
C ALA A 15 9.38 5.19 3.74
N ARG A 16 8.52 4.82 4.66
CA ARG A 16 8.25 3.41 4.95
C ARG A 16 6.90 3.05 4.37
N VAL A 17 6.91 2.14 3.41
CA VAL A 17 5.71 1.79 2.65
C VAL A 17 5.39 0.32 2.83
N LEU A 18 4.12 0.02 3.10
CA LEU A 18 3.64 -1.35 3.14
C LEU A 18 2.88 -1.62 1.85
N VAL A 19 3.23 -2.71 1.17
CA VAL A 19 2.57 -3.11 -0.06
C VAL A 19 1.87 -4.43 0.16
N ALA A 20 0.59 -4.49 -0.16
CA ALA A 20 -0.22 -5.70 0.03
C ALA A 20 -0.84 -6.14 -1.28
N ASP A 21 -0.51 -7.34 -1.72
CA ASP A 21 -1.07 -7.92 -2.93
C ASP A 21 -0.85 -9.43 -2.83
N ASP A 22 -1.80 -10.22 -3.30
CA ASP A 22 -1.65 -11.67 -3.20
C ASP A 22 -0.76 -12.25 -4.30
N GLN A 23 -0.37 -11.45 -5.27
CA GLN A 23 0.51 -11.89 -6.35
C GLN A 23 1.94 -11.54 -6.03
N SER A 24 2.78 -12.56 -5.86
CA SER A 24 4.15 -12.33 -5.41
C SER A 24 5.00 -11.57 -6.43
N ASP A 25 4.71 -11.74 -7.72
CA ASP A 25 5.45 -11.01 -8.75
C ASP A 25 5.12 -9.52 -8.72
N VAL A 26 3.89 -9.16 -8.39
CA VAL A 26 3.51 -7.76 -8.23
C VAL A 26 4.26 -7.17 -7.04
N LEU A 27 4.29 -7.90 -5.92
CA LEU A 27 5.00 -7.44 -4.73
C LEU A 27 6.47 -7.23 -5.02
N GLU A 28 7.09 -8.14 -5.74
CA GLU A 28 8.50 -8.03 -6.03
C GLU A 28 8.79 -6.85 -6.95
N ALA A 29 7.97 -6.65 -7.97
CA ALA A 29 8.15 -5.54 -8.89
C ALA A 29 8.02 -4.20 -8.16
N LEU A 30 7.02 -4.07 -7.30
CA LEU A 30 6.82 -2.83 -6.56
C LEU A 30 7.92 -2.62 -5.53
N ARG A 31 8.38 -3.70 -4.90
CA ARG A 31 9.46 -3.59 -3.94
C ARG A 31 10.72 -3.03 -4.60
N LEU A 32 11.05 -3.53 -5.78
CA LEU A 32 12.22 -3.05 -6.50
C LEU A 32 12.05 -1.61 -6.96
N LEU A 33 10.88 -1.29 -7.46
CA LEU A 33 10.61 0.07 -7.94
C LEU A 33 10.71 1.08 -6.80
N LEU A 34 10.07 0.79 -5.68
CA LEU A 34 10.05 1.72 -4.56
C LEU A 34 11.40 1.80 -3.87
N LYS A 35 12.15 0.71 -3.86
CA LYS A 35 13.48 0.75 -3.31
C LYS A 35 14.36 1.70 -4.12
N GLY A 36 14.17 1.73 -5.43
CA GLY A 36 14.88 2.68 -6.26
C GLY A 36 14.55 4.12 -5.94
N GLU A 37 13.38 4.36 -5.34
CA GLU A 37 12.96 5.69 -4.91
C GLU A 37 13.30 5.94 -3.44
N ARG A 38 14.17 5.15 -2.87
CA ARG A 38 14.61 5.29 -1.47
C ARG A 38 13.54 5.05 -0.44
N CYS A 39 12.59 4.19 -0.75
CA CYS A 39 11.60 3.79 0.21
C CYS A 39 12.02 2.51 0.89
N GLU A 40 11.69 2.39 2.17
CA GLU A 40 11.79 1.12 2.86
C GLU A 40 10.46 0.41 2.64
N VAL A 41 10.51 -0.79 2.13
CA VAL A 41 9.31 -1.49 1.71
C VAL A 41 9.14 -2.78 2.49
N GLU A 42 7.95 -2.96 3.03
CA GLU A 42 7.54 -4.23 3.59
C GLU A 42 6.40 -4.75 2.75
N THR A 43 6.32 -6.04 2.54
CA THR A 43 5.27 -6.62 1.72
C THR A 43 4.46 -7.63 2.50
N THR A 44 3.21 -7.80 2.14
CA THR A 44 2.36 -8.83 2.70
C THR A 44 1.40 -9.30 1.62
N ARG A 45 0.89 -10.51 1.75
CA ARG A 45 0.05 -11.11 0.73
C ARG A 45 -1.41 -11.20 1.13
N SER A 46 -1.76 -10.71 2.29
CA SER A 46 -3.13 -10.86 2.78
C SER A 46 -3.60 -9.67 3.58
N PRO A 47 -4.90 -9.44 3.65
CA PRO A 47 -5.45 -8.40 4.52
C PRO A 47 -5.06 -8.57 5.98
N ALA A 48 -5.00 -9.80 6.47
CA ALA A 48 -4.60 -10.04 7.85
C ALA A 48 -3.16 -9.60 8.08
N GLY A 49 -2.30 -9.79 7.09
CA GLY A 49 -0.92 -9.34 7.19
C GLY A 49 -0.79 -7.84 7.30
N VAL A 50 -1.70 -7.10 6.66
CA VAL A 50 -1.71 -5.64 6.76
C VAL A 50 -2.02 -5.23 8.20
N ALA A 51 -3.06 -5.78 8.79
CA ALA A 51 -3.43 -5.44 10.15
C ALA A 51 -2.30 -5.76 11.12
N GLN A 52 -1.66 -6.90 10.94
CA GLN A 52 -0.54 -7.29 11.79
C GLN A 52 0.62 -6.32 11.66
N ALA A 53 0.95 -5.92 10.45
CA ALA A 53 2.06 -5.00 10.23
C ALA A 53 1.78 -3.64 10.86
N LEU A 54 0.55 -3.15 10.75
CA LEU A 54 0.19 -1.86 11.34
C LEU A 54 0.23 -1.88 12.85
N GLN A 55 0.03 -3.05 13.46
CA GLN A 55 0.13 -3.17 14.90
C GLN A 55 1.57 -3.22 15.38
N ARG A 56 2.49 -3.65 14.50
CA ARG A 56 3.91 -3.76 14.85
C ARG A 56 4.67 -2.47 14.66
N GLN A 57 4.34 -1.70 13.65
CA GLN A 57 5.09 -0.50 13.35
C GLN A 57 4.23 0.46 12.53
N SER A 58 4.70 1.69 12.42
CA SER A 58 3.99 2.69 11.64
C SER A 58 4.56 2.77 10.24
N PHE A 59 3.73 3.19 9.30
CA PHE A 59 4.12 3.36 7.92
C PHE A 59 3.73 4.76 7.45
N ASP A 60 4.38 5.22 6.42
CA ASP A 60 4.09 6.53 5.82
C ASP A 60 3.03 6.42 4.74
N ALA A 61 2.89 5.26 4.15
CA ALA A 61 1.86 5.03 3.13
C ALA A 61 1.63 3.54 2.96
N LEU A 62 0.45 3.20 2.47
CA LEU A 62 0.10 1.83 2.12
C LEU A 62 -0.33 1.76 0.67
N LEU A 63 0.07 0.68 0.02
CA LEU A 63 -0.38 0.33 -1.31
C LEU A 63 -1.11 -0.99 -1.16
N ILE A 64 -2.40 -1.03 -1.42
CA ILE A 64 -3.17 -2.26 -1.26
C ILE A 64 -3.91 -2.63 -2.53
N ASP A 65 -3.95 -3.91 -2.83
CA ASP A 65 -4.77 -4.42 -3.92
C ASP A 65 -6.22 -4.41 -3.47
N LEU A 66 -7.13 -4.14 -4.37
CA LEU A 66 -8.54 -4.24 -4.06
C LEU A 66 -9.05 -5.67 -4.20
N ASN A 67 -8.38 -6.50 -4.97
CA ASN A 67 -8.82 -7.88 -5.19
C ASN A 67 -7.81 -8.87 -4.67
N TYR A 68 -8.25 -9.74 -3.79
CA TYR A 68 -7.42 -10.81 -3.24
C TYR A 68 -7.95 -12.16 -3.74
N THR A 69 -7.31 -13.23 -3.34
CA THR A 69 -7.51 -14.53 -3.96
C THR A 69 -8.95 -15.00 -4.07
N ARG A 70 -9.76 -14.68 -3.11
CA ARG A 70 -11.11 -15.20 -3.10
C ARG A 70 -12.09 -14.38 -3.88
N ASP A 71 -11.75 -13.14 -4.14
CA ASP A 71 -12.65 -12.23 -4.79
C ASP A 71 -11.88 -11.50 -5.85
N THR A 72 -12.02 -11.94 -7.08
CA THR A 72 -11.23 -11.37 -8.15
C THR A 72 -11.94 -10.25 -8.90
N THR A 73 -13.20 -9.99 -8.57
CA THR A 73 -13.96 -9.03 -9.37
C THR A 73 -14.63 -7.91 -8.57
N SER A 74 -15.14 -8.20 -7.38
CA SER A 74 -15.93 -7.20 -6.68
C SER A 74 -15.11 -6.16 -5.93
N GLY A 75 -13.89 -6.51 -5.59
CA GLY A 75 -13.05 -5.60 -4.79
C GLY A 75 -13.48 -5.49 -3.35
N GLN A 76 -14.41 -6.32 -2.90
CA GLN A 76 -14.96 -6.19 -1.56
C GLN A 76 -13.91 -6.41 -0.47
N GLU A 77 -13.00 -7.35 -0.69
CA GLU A 77 -11.96 -7.61 0.30
C GLU A 77 -11.06 -6.39 0.48
N GLY A 78 -10.72 -5.72 -0.61
CA GLY A 78 -9.89 -4.53 -0.52
C GLY A 78 -10.64 -3.36 0.10
N LEU A 79 -11.93 -3.21 -0.19
CA LEU A 79 -12.71 -2.15 0.43
C LEU A 79 -12.87 -2.40 1.93
N ASP A 80 -13.05 -3.65 2.34
CA ASP A 80 -13.14 -3.99 3.75
C ASP A 80 -11.80 -3.74 4.43
N LEU A 81 -10.70 -4.04 3.75
CA LEU A 81 -9.37 -3.78 4.29
C LEU A 81 -9.15 -2.28 4.48
N LEU A 82 -9.58 -1.47 3.52
CA LEU A 82 -9.47 -0.02 3.63
C LEU A 82 -10.18 0.47 4.90
N LYS A 83 -11.36 -0.05 5.17
CA LYS A 83 -12.11 0.31 6.35
C LYS A 83 -11.35 -0.08 7.63
N THR A 84 -10.76 -1.26 7.63
CA THR A 84 -9.97 -1.73 8.76
C THR A 84 -8.75 -0.83 9.00
N ILE A 85 -8.07 -0.47 7.93
CA ILE A 85 -6.90 0.40 8.03
C ILE A 85 -7.28 1.74 8.63
N GLN A 86 -8.37 2.31 8.18
CA GLN A 86 -8.82 3.61 8.67
C GLN A 86 -9.22 3.57 10.14
N ALA A 87 -9.69 2.43 10.61
CA ALA A 87 -10.00 2.28 12.02
C ALA A 87 -8.72 2.21 12.86
N ILE A 88 -7.66 1.64 12.31
CA ILE A 88 -6.39 1.53 13.03
C ILE A 88 -5.63 2.84 12.99
N ASP A 89 -5.54 3.46 11.82
CA ASP A 89 -4.76 4.68 11.64
C ASP A 89 -5.46 5.58 10.63
N PRO A 90 -6.36 6.45 11.09
CA PRO A 90 -7.17 7.28 10.18
C PRO A 90 -6.37 8.25 9.32
N GLY A 91 -5.17 8.60 9.75
CA GLY A 91 -4.36 9.55 8.99
C GLY A 91 -3.44 8.94 7.97
N LEU A 92 -3.40 7.62 7.89
CA LEU A 92 -2.45 6.94 7.02
C LEU A 92 -2.91 7.02 5.57
N PRO A 93 -2.07 7.54 4.66
CA PRO A 93 -2.44 7.55 3.25
C PRO A 93 -2.49 6.14 2.69
N VAL A 94 -3.58 5.82 2.03
CA VAL A 94 -3.76 4.51 1.41
C VAL A 94 -3.98 4.71 -0.08
N ILE A 95 -3.17 4.06 -0.89
CA ILE A 95 -3.30 4.07 -2.33
C ILE A 95 -3.77 2.68 -2.73
N VAL A 96 -4.83 2.61 -3.50
CA VAL A 96 -5.38 1.33 -3.91
C VAL A 96 -4.91 0.97 -5.31
N MET A 97 -4.67 -0.30 -5.52
CA MET A 97 -4.31 -0.81 -6.83
C MET A 97 -5.51 -1.53 -7.41
N THR A 98 -5.85 -1.22 -8.64
CA THR A 98 -7.02 -1.80 -9.28
C THR A 98 -6.61 -2.53 -10.54
N ALA A 99 -7.40 -3.54 -10.89
CA ALA A 99 -7.20 -4.24 -12.14
C ALA A 99 -7.57 -3.32 -13.30
N TRP A 100 -7.10 -3.69 -14.46
CA TRP A 100 -7.42 -2.95 -15.68
C TRP A 100 -8.92 -2.87 -15.85
N GLY A 101 -9.41 -1.68 -16.10
CA GLY A 101 -10.84 -1.49 -16.37
C GLY A 101 -11.72 -1.34 -15.13
N SER A 102 -11.15 -1.33 -13.94
CA SER A 102 -11.93 -1.28 -12.71
C SER A 102 -12.10 0.15 -12.19
N VAL A 103 -12.53 1.06 -13.05
CA VAL A 103 -12.68 2.47 -12.68
C VAL A 103 -13.71 2.65 -11.56
N GLU A 104 -14.79 1.89 -11.63
CA GLU A 104 -15.85 2.04 -10.63
C GLU A 104 -15.38 1.66 -9.24
N LEU A 105 -14.55 0.63 -9.15
CA LEU A 105 -13.98 0.24 -7.86
C LEU A 105 -13.02 1.31 -7.34
N ALA A 106 -12.27 1.93 -8.22
CA ALA A 106 -11.37 3.00 -7.83
C ALA A 106 -12.16 4.17 -7.26
N VAL A 107 -13.25 4.54 -7.92
CA VAL A 107 -14.11 5.62 -7.45
C VAL A 107 -14.68 5.29 -6.08
N GLU A 108 -15.14 4.06 -5.89
CA GLU A 108 -15.70 3.67 -4.61
C GLU A 108 -14.63 3.72 -3.51
N ALA A 109 -13.42 3.28 -3.79
CA ALA A 109 -12.34 3.35 -2.83
C ALA A 109 -12.03 4.80 -2.45
N MET A 110 -12.03 5.69 -3.43
CA MET A 110 -11.80 7.11 -3.16
C MET A 110 -12.90 7.69 -2.27
N ARG A 111 -14.14 7.31 -2.51
CA ARG A 111 -15.25 7.75 -1.67
C ARG A 111 -15.11 7.26 -0.24
N ARG A 112 -14.47 6.11 -0.05
CA ARG A 112 -14.29 5.52 1.27
C ARG A 112 -12.99 5.96 1.93
N GLY A 113 -12.28 6.90 1.32
CA GLY A 113 -11.15 7.53 1.97
C GLY A 113 -9.77 7.16 1.46
N ALA A 114 -9.67 6.38 0.38
CA ALA A 114 -8.38 6.16 -0.23
C ALA A 114 -7.84 7.49 -0.75
N ARG A 115 -6.55 7.69 -0.64
CA ARG A 115 -5.93 8.92 -1.05
C ARG A 115 -5.83 8.99 -2.57
N ASP A 116 -5.57 7.86 -3.20
CA ASP A 116 -5.39 7.82 -4.64
C ASP A 116 -5.54 6.37 -5.10
N PHE A 117 -5.50 6.17 -6.41
CA PHE A 117 -5.51 4.82 -6.95
C PHE A 117 -4.53 4.70 -8.10
N VAL A 118 -4.06 3.48 -8.33
CA VAL A 118 -3.17 3.17 -9.43
C VAL A 118 -3.74 1.96 -10.14
N GLN A 119 -3.83 2.05 -11.45
CA GLN A 119 -4.25 0.91 -12.24
C GLN A 119 -3.02 0.07 -12.52
N LYS A 120 -3.13 -1.23 -12.33
CA LYS A 120 -2.01 -2.11 -12.57
C LYS A 120 -1.64 -2.05 -14.04
N PRO A 121 -0.36 -1.78 -14.35
CA PRO A 121 0.05 -1.63 -15.75
C PRO A 121 0.21 -2.97 -16.46
N TRP A 122 0.19 -4.05 -15.71
CA TRP A 122 0.34 -5.37 -16.26
C TRP A 122 -0.89 -6.18 -15.88
N GLU A 123 -1.15 -7.19 -16.65
CA GLU A 123 -2.31 -8.03 -16.41
C GLU A 123 -2.03 -9.27 -15.65
#